data_99f4f1ef7eaf91a7772a7f0f9e7bfe40
#
_entry.id   99f4f1ef7eaf91a7772a7f0f9e7bfe40
#
_cell.length_a   1.000
_cell.length_b   1.000
_cell.length_c   1.000
_cell.angle_alpha   90.00
_cell.angle_beta   90.00
_cell.angle_gamma   90.00
#
_symmetry.space_group_name_H-M   'P 1'
#
loop_
_entity.id
_entity.type
_entity.pdbx_description
1 polymer ?
#
loop_
_entity_poly.entity_id
_entity_poly.type
_entity_poly.pdbx_seq_one_letter_code
_entity_poly.pdbx_strand_id
1 'polypeptide(L)'
;MASRMGFEPGFLVLESGYGDDSDAALRQDIIHVTGSQFISGHVQEVVDAVLLWWRDDDGDLVDALVDVLAYLTDGGPIWVLTPKVGRRNHVEPSDIQDAAPTAGLSQTSTLSVAADWSATRLVARKASKR
;
A
#
# COMPACT_ATOMS: atom_id res chain seq x y z
N MET A 1 -11.04 10.18 -3.42
CA MET A 1 -10.43 9.29 -2.39
C MET A 1 -8.91 9.40 -2.34
N ALA A 2 -8.26 9.50 -3.48
CA ALA A 2 -6.79 9.59 -3.50
C ALA A 2 -6.23 10.75 -2.67
N SER A 3 -6.86 11.91 -2.71
CA SER A 3 -6.42 13.06 -1.90
C SER A 3 -6.51 12.76 -0.41
N ARG A 4 -7.53 12.02 0.01
CA ARG A 4 -7.69 11.66 1.42
C ARG A 4 -6.63 10.67 1.88
N MET A 5 -6.08 9.90 0.96
CA MET A 5 -4.99 8.99 1.25
C MET A 5 -3.64 9.70 1.29
N GLY A 6 -3.60 10.98 0.93
CA GLY A 6 -2.38 11.76 0.97
C GLY A 6 -1.59 11.78 -0.32
N PHE A 7 -2.15 11.27 -1.40
CA PHE A 7 -1.48 11.36 -2.71
C PHE A 7 -1.52 12.79 -3.21
N GLU A 8 -0.44 13.26 -3.78
CA GLU A 8 -0.27 14.63 -4.25
C GLU A 8 0.28 14.65 -5.66
N PRO A 9 0.09 15.77 -6.38
CA PRO A 9 0.68 15.92 -7.71
C PRO A 9 2.20 15.72 -7.66
N GLY A 10 2.71 14.99 -8.62
CA GLY A 10 4.15 14.73 -8.72
C GLY A 10 4.62 13.48 -8.01
N PHE A 11 3.76 12.85 -7.20
CA PHE A 11 4.15 11.60 -6.53
C PHE A 11 4.44 10.51 -7.55
N LEU A 12 5.51 9.77 -7.30
CA LEU A 12 5.77 8.50 -7.99
C LEU A 12 5.26 7.40 -7.09
N VAL A 13 4.44 6.52 -7.62
CA VAL A 13 3.81 5.45 -6.85
C VAL A 13 4.16 4.10 -7.46
N LEU A 14 4.71 3.22 -6.65
CA LEU A 14 4.93 1.82 -7.04
C LEU A 14 3.65 1.05 -6.75
N GLU A 15 3.14 0.36 -7.76
CA GLU A 15 1.96 -0.49 -7.59
C GLU A 15 2.37 -1.95 -7.69
N SER A 16 1.89 -2.76 -6.75
CA SER A 16 2.10 -4.20 -6.77
C SER A 16 0.79 -4.92 -6.51
N GLY A 17 0.57 -6.02 -7.20
CA GLY A 17 -0.56 -6.90 -6.93
C GLY A 17 -1.88 -6.53 -7.58
N TYR A 18 -1.90 -5.56 -8.50
CA TYR A 18 -3.14 -5.22 -9.21
C TYR A 18 -3.64 -6.43 -10.00
N GLY A 19 -4.92 -6.71 -9.90
CA GLY A 19 -5.53 -7.84 -10.59
C GLY A 19 -6.98 -7.56 -10.97
N ASP A 20 -7.63 -8.58 -11.50
CA ASP A 20 -9.00 -8.44 -12.00
C ASP A 20 -9.99 -8.07 -10.92
N ASP A 21 -9.70 -8.41 -9.67
CA ASP A 21 -10.56 -8.11 -8.53
C ASP A 21 -10.25 -6.76 -7.91
N SER A 22 -9.24 -6.05 -8.40
CA SER A 22 -8.86 -4.74 -7.88
C SER A 22 -9.82 -3.67 -8.37
N ASP A 23 -9.76 -2.50 -7.73
CA ASP A 23 -10.68 -1.41 -8.03
C ASP A 23 -10.05 -0.43 -9.02
N ALA A 24 -10.52 -0.47 -10.26
CA ALA A 24 -9.97 0.38 -11.32
C ALA A 24 -10.28 1.86 -11.09
N ALA A 25 -11.41 2.18 -10.48
CA ALA A 25 -11.78 3.58 -10.25
C ALA A 25 -10.83 4.23 -9.24
N LEU A 26 -10.48 3.52 -8.17
CA LEU A 26 -9.51 4.02 -7.21
C LEU A 26 -8.15 4.22 -7.87
N ARG A 27 -7.75 3.26 -8.69
CA ARG A 27 -6.48 3.33 -9.41
C ARG A 27 -6.41 4.57 -10.30
N GLN A 28 -7.47 4.81 -11.05
CA GLN A 28 -7.53 5.98 -11.94
C GLN A 28 -7.54 7.29 -11.15
N ASP A 29 -8.18 7.32 -10.00
CA ASP A 29 -8.19 8.50 -9.15
C ASP A 29 -6.78 8.85 -8.68
N ILE A 30 -6.01 7.85 -8.29
CA ILE A 30 -4.62 8.06 -7.87
C ILE A 30 -3.77 8.56 -9.04
N ILE A 31 -3.92 7.96 -10.21
CA ILE A 31 -3.20 8.42 -11.41
C ILE A 31 -3.56 9.87 -11.72
N HIS A 32 -4.85 10.21 -11.61
CA HIS A 32 -5.30 11.56 -11.89
C HIS A 32 -4.69 12.59 -10.93
N VAL A 33 -4.69 12.27 -9.65
CA VAL A 33 -4.15 13.19 -8.63
C VAL A 33 -2.64 13.36 -8.76
N THR A 34 -1.92 12.25 -8.95
CA THR A 34 -0.46 12.32 -9.05
C THR A 34 0.02 12.83 -10.40
N GLY A 35 -0.78 12.62 -11.43
CA GLY A 35 -0.40 13.02 -12.79
C GLY A 35 0.58 12.05 -13.45
N SER A 36 0.79 10.87 -12.88
CA SER A 36 1.76 9.91 -13.39
C SER A 36 1.20 8.50 -13.37
N GLN A 37 1.66 7.69 -14.32
CA GLN A 37 1.36 6.27 -14.32
C GLN A 37 2.11 5.59 -13.18
N PHE A 38 1.58 4.47 -12.71
CA PHE A 38 2.24 3.70 -11.69
C PHE A 38 3.54 3.08 -12.21
N ILE A 39 4.50 2.95 -11.30
CA ILE A 39 5.72 2.22 -11.54
C ILE A 39 5.51 0.79 -11.07
N SER A 40 5.96 -0.17 -11.82
CA SER A 40 5.87 -1.58 -11.45
C SER A 40 7.15 -2.30 -11.83
N GLY A 41 7.34 -3.48 -11.22
CA GLY A 41 8.49 -4.31 -11.52
C GLY A 41 9.78 -3.79 -10.91
N HIS A 42 10.89 -4.17 -11.52
CA HIS A 42 12.21 -3.88 -10.97
C HIS A 42 12.75 -2.60 -11.57
N VAL A 43 12.50 -1.49 -10.90
CA VAL A 43 12.96 -0.18 -11.36
C VAL A 43 14.05 0.33 -10.44
N GLN A 44 14.82 1.28 -10.95
CA GLN A 44 15.92 1.88 -10.20
C GLN A 44 15.53 3.20 -9.55
N GLU A 45 14.25 3.46 -9.44
CA GLU A 45 13.76 4.73 -8.95
C GLU A 45 13.30 4.62 -7.51
N VAL A 46 13.47 5.70 -6.76
CA VAL A 46 12.88 5.84 -5.43
C VAL A 46 11.48 6.38 -5.61
N VAL A 47 10.49 5.76 -4.96
CA VAL A 47 9.11 6.16 -5.07
C VAL A 47 8.63 6.86 -3.81
N ASP A 48 7.61 7.70 -3.97
CA ASP A 48 7.05 8.48 -2.85
C ASP A 48 6.06 7.67 -2.03
N ALA A 49 5.43 6.68 -2.64
CA ALA A 49 4.44 5.84 -1.98
C ALA A 49 4.34 4.51 -2.69
N VAL A 50 3.84 3.51 -1.96
CA VAL A 50 3.58 2.18 -2.51
C VAL A 50 2.10 1.87 -2.36
N LEU A 51 1.50 1.31 -3.40
CA LEU A 51 0.14 0.80 -3.41
C LEU A 51 0.24 -0.72 -3.57
N LEU A 52 -0.03 -1.45 -2.50
CA LEU A 52 0.08 -2.90 -2.48
C LEU A 52 -1.31 -3.52 -2.35
N TRP A 53 -1.77 -4.17 -3.42
CA TRP A 53 -3.02 -4.93 -3.39
C TRP A 53 -2.72 -6.30 -2.81
N TRP A 54 -3.32 -6.63 -1.67
CA TRP A 54 -2.98 -7.85 -0.94
C TRP A 54 -4.23 -8.66 -0.60
N ARG A 55 -4.16 -9.96 -0.83
CA ARG A 55 -5.23 -10.90 -0.53
C ARG A 55 -4.71 -11.98 0.39
N ASP A 56 -5.63 -12.63 1.08
CA ASP A 56 -5.26 -13.64 2.07
C ASP A 56 -4.43 -14.78 1.48
N ASP A 57 -4.62 -15.07 0.20
CA ASP A 57 -3.90 -16.17 -0.47
C ASP A 57 -2.66 -15.71 -1.25
N ASP A 58 -2.20 -14.49 -1.04
CA ASP A 58 -1.06 -13.96 -1.81
C ASP A 58 0.31 -14.34 -1.24
N GLY A 59 0.35 -15.05 -0.13
CA GLY A 59 1.60 -15.53 0.41
C GLY A 59 1.98 -14.82 1.71
N ASP A 60 3.24 -14.45 1.85
CA ASP A 60 3.78 -13.86 3.06
C ASP A 60 3.79 -12.34 2.99
N LEU A 61 2.96 -11.70 3.80
CA LEU A 61 2.85 -10.23 3.79
C LEU A 61 4.14 -9.56 4.25
N VAL A 62 4.86 -10.14 5.22
CA VAL A 62 6.12 -9.57 5.67
C VAL A 62 7.11 -9.49 4.51
N ASP A 63 7.24 -10.56 3.75
CA ASP A 63 8.15 -10.58 2.60
C ASP A 63 7.75 -9.53 1.57
N ALA A 64 6.46 -9.42 1.29
CA ALA A 64 5.97 -8.43 0.32
C ALA A 64 6.27 -7.01 0.78
N LEU A 65 6.08 -6.73 2.08
CA LEU A 65 6.36 -5.40 2.63
C LEU A 65 7.85 -5.08 2.57
N VAL A 66 8.71 -6.02 2.92
CA VAL A 66 10.15 -5.82 2.86
C VAL A 66 10.60 -5.55 1.43
N ASP A 67 10.05 -6.28 0.47
CA ASP A 67 10.41 -6.09 -0.94
C ASP A 67 10.09 -4.69 -1.43
N VAL A 68 8.91 -4.16 -1.12
CA VAL A 68 8.52 -2.83 -1.61
C VAL A 68 9.22 -1.70 -0.83
N LEU A 69 9.60 -1.96 0.41
CA LEU A 69 10.35 -0.96 1.20
C LEU A 69 11.66 -0.56 0.52
N ALA A 70 12.26 -1.46 -0.24
CA ALA A 70 13.53 -1.19 -0.89
C ALA A 70 13.45 -0.02 -1.87
N TYR A 71 12.26 0.28 -2.38
CA TYR A 71 12.07 1.35 -3.37
C TYR A 71 11.55 2.64 -2.76
N LEU A 72 11.17 2.62 -1.49
CA LEU A 72 10.40 3.71 -0.89
C LEU A 72 11.30 4.77 -0.29
N THR A 73 10.96 6.03 -0.55
CA THR A 73 11.65 7.16 0.08
C THR A 73 11.43 7.14 1.60
N ASP A 74 12.34 7.75 2.33
CA ASP A 74 12.22 7.84 3.79
C ASP A 74 10.92 8.56 4.15
N GLY A 75 10.17 7.96 5.05
CA GLY A 75 8.91 8.53 5.50
C GLY A 75 7.73 8.31 4.58
N GLY A 76 7.95 7.70 3.42
CA GLY A 76 6.85 7.42 2.49
C GLY A 76 5.94 6.32 3.02
N PRO A 77 4.65 6.35 2.65
CA PRO A 77 3.72 5.34 3.11
C PRO A 77 3.64 4.15 2.18
N ILE A 78 3.33 2.99 2.76
CA ILE A 78 2.83 1.84 2.02
C ILE A 78 1.35 1.74 2.33
N TRP A 79 0.52 1.79 1.30
CA TRP A 79 -0.91 1.55 1.44
C TRP A 79 -1.19 0.11 1.07
N VAL A 80 -1.55 -0.70 2.07
CA VAL A 80 -1.93 -2.10 1.85
C VAL A 80 -3.42 -2.13 1.64
N LEU A 81 -3.84 -2.56 0.45
CA LEU A 81 -5.24 -2.65 0.08
C LEU A 81 -5.68 -4.09 0.22
N THR A 82 -6.71 -4.32 1.01
CA THR A 82 -7.19 -5.67 1.30
C THR A 82 -8.70 -5.76 1.07
N PRO A 83 -9.20 -6.94 0.66
CA PRO A 83 -10.64 -7.12 0.50
C PRO A 83 -11.36 -7.00 1.84
N LYS A 84 -12.52 -6.35 1.83
CA LYS A 84 -13.32 -6.13 3.03
C LYS A 84 -13.90 -7.44 3.56
N VAL A 85 -14.35 -7.39 4.81
CA VAL A 85 -15.06 -8.49 5.45
C VAL A 85 -16.22 -8.93 4.57
N GLY A 86 -16.38 -10.25 4.42
CA GLY A 86 -17.42 -10.82 3.59
C GLY A 86 -17.04 -10.96 2.13
N ARG A 87 -15.89 -10.43 1.75
CA ARG A 87 -15.39 -10.59 0.38
C ARG A 87 -14.41 -11.74 0.32
N ARG A 88 -14.29 -12.31 -0.87
CA ARG A 88 -13.34 -13.39 -1.12
C ARG A 88 -11.94 -12.90 -0.81
N ASN A 89 -11.15 -13.74 -0.17
CA ASN A 89 -9.76 -13.44 0.18
C ASN A 89 -9.58 -12.27 1.14
N HIS A 90 -10.60 -12.03 1.96
CA HIS A 90 -10.51 -11.03 3.03
C HIS A 90 -9.29 -11.30 3.91
N VAL A 91 -8.60 -10.24 4.29
CA VAL A 91 -7.44 -10.31 5.18
C VAL A 91 -7.85 -9.79 6.55
N GLU A 92 -7.58 -10.58 7.59
CA GLU A 92 -7.89 -10.16 8.95
C GLU A 92 -7.02 -8.98 9.34
N PRO A 93 -7.59 -7.96 10.02
CA PRO A 93 -6.78 -6.82 10.45
C PRO A 93 -5.57 -7.23 11.31
N SER A 94 -5.70 -8.29 12.10
CA SER A 94 -4.59 -8.77 12.92
C SER A 94 -3.39 -9.24 12.10
N ASP A 95 -3.63 -9.74 10.89
CA ASP A 95 -2.54 -10.18 10.03
C ASP A 95 -1.66 -8.99 9.65
N ILE A 96 -2.27 -7.84 9.36
CA ILE A 96 -1.53 -6.63 9.04
C ILE A 96 -0.83 -6.09 10.29
N GLN A 97 -1.55 -6.08 11.41
CA GLN A 97 -0.99 -5.60 12.68
C GLN A 97 0.24 -6.39 13.10
N ASP A 98 0.24 -7.69 12.83
CA ASP A 98 1.37 -8.55 13.17
C ASP A 98 2.52 -8.41 12.18
N ALA A 99 2.20 -8.29 10.89
CA ALA A 99 3.22 -8.21 9.85
C ALA A 99 3.98 -6.88 9.87
N ALA A 100 3.30 -5.78 10.16
CA ALA A 100 3.90 -4.45 10.07
C ALA A 100 5.14 -4.30 10.95
N PRO A 101 5.09 -4.58 12.27
CA PRO A 101 6.29 -4.44 13.09
C PRO A 101 7.42 -5.38 12.68
N THR A 102 7.08 -6.58 12.23
CA THR A 102 8.09 -7.55 11.78
C THR A 102 8.84 -7.01 10.56
N ALA A 103 8.16 -6.27 9.70
CA ALA A 103 8.79 -5.64 8.53
C ALA A 103 9.42 -4.28 8.86
N GLY A 104 9.37 -3.84 10.11
CA GLY A 104 9.94 -2.56 10.52
C GLY A 104 9.01 -1.38 10.28
N LEU A 105 7.70 -1.63 10.23
CA LEU A 105 6.70 -0.62 9.91
C LEU A 105 5.77 -0.38 11.09
N SER A 106 5.13 0.78 11.08
CA SER A 106 4.05 1.11 12.02
C SER A 106 2.78 1.40 11.26
N GLN A 107 1.67 0.90 11.78
CA GLN A 107 0.36 1.18 11.20
C GLN A 107 -0.15 2.52 11.72
N THR A 108 -0.62 3.38 10.83
CA THR A 108 -1.09 4.72 11.22
C THR A 108 -2.59 4.91 11.07
N SER A 109 -3.18 4.41 9.98
CA SER A 109 -4.61 4.62 9.75
C SER A 109 -5.16 3.55 8.82
N THR A 110 -6.48 3.42 8.83
CA THR A 110 -7.21 2.52 7.93
C THR A 110 -8.39 3.29 7.36
N LEU A 111 -8.59 3.16 6.05
CA LEU A 111 -9.67 3.82 5.34
C LEU A 111 -10.45 2.82 4.51
N SER A 112 -11.76 3.06 4.38
CA SER A 112 -12.55 2.39 3.36
C SER A 112 -12.38 3.19 2.07
N VAL A 113 -11.72 2.60 1.09
CA VAL A 113 -11.33 3.34 -0.12
C VAL A 113 -12.17 3.00 -1.34
N ALA A 114 -12.88 1.89 -1.29
CA ALA A 114 -13.73 1.45 -2.39
C ALA A 114 -14.81 0.53 -1.82
N ALA A 115 -15.75 0.11 -2.66
CA ALA A 115 -16.85 -0.73 -2.20
C ALA A 115 -16.35 -2.03 -1.57
N ASP A 116 -15.31 -2.63 -2.15
CA ASP A 116 -14.84 -3.94 -1.74
C ASP A 116 -13.45 -3.94 -1.09
N TRP A 117 -12.81 -2.78 -0.96
CA TRP A 117 -11.43 -2.70 -0.51
C TRP A 117 -11.25 -1.70 0.62
N SER A 118 -10.42 -2.09 1.58
CA SER A 118 -9.94 -1.20 2.65
C SER A 118 -8.46 -0.96 2.43
N ALA A 119 -7.98 0.17 2.91
CA ALA A 119 -6.56 0.52 2.81
C ALA A 119 -6.00 0.79 4.19
N THR A 120 -4.85 0.19 4.48
CA THR A 120 -4.14 0.40 5.74
C THR A 120 -2.82 1.08 5.43
N ARG A 121 -2.58 2.19 6.09
CA ARG A 121 -1.37 2.98 5.89
C ARG A 121 -0.28 2.54 6.84
N LEU A 122 0.87 2.17 6.28
CA LEU A 122 2.04 1.76 7.04
C LEU A 122 3.20 2.69 6.72
N VAL A 123 3.99 3.05 7.72
CA VAL A 123 5.19 3.86 7.52
C VAL A 123 6.34 3.21 8.25
N ALA A 124 7.54 3.44 7.77
CA ALA A 124 8.74 2.92 8.43
C ALA A 124 8.87 3.55 9.80
N ARG A 125 9.24 2.75 10.79
CA ARG A 125 9.50 3.25 12.12
C ARG A 125 10.72 4.13 12.06
N LYS A 126 10.66 5.26 12.77
CA LYS A 126 11.82 6.09 12.90
C LYS A 126 12.85 5.39 13.76
N ALA A 127 14.10 5.46 13.35
CA ALA A 127 15.17 4.98 14.18
C ALA A 127 15.18 5.77 15.49
N SER A 128 15.43 5.07 16.58
CA SER A 128 15.57 5.74 17.85
C SER A 128 16.74 6.70 17.82
N LYS A 129 16.50 7.85 18.37
CA LYS A 129 17.57 8.80 18.57
C LYS A 129 18.11 8.64 19.94
N ARG A 130 19.25 8.78 20.01
CA ARG A 130 19.72 8.69 21.34
C ARG A 130 20.80 9.51 21.55
#